data_87afe3c937050b4ae2b997502435bacf
#
_entry.id   87afe3c937050b4ae2b997502435bacf
#
_cell.length_a   1.000
_cell.length_b   1.000
_cell.length_c   1.000
_cell.angle_alpha   90.00
_cell.angle_beta   90.00
_cell.angle_gamma   90.00
#
_symmetry.space_group_name_H-M   'P 1'
#
loop_
_entity.id
_entity.type
_entity.pdbx_description
1 polymer ?
#
loop_
_entity_poly.entity_id
_entity_poly.type
_entity_poly.pdbx_seq_one_letter_code
_entity_poly.pdbx_strand_id
1 'polypeptide(L)'
;IEAREAKAMFTDLHVEQGRWIFSSPGPAREFAELFAFVNHTLLSGFPSAVMLRTVGDALRKAMLIGAVSRKDLFTRDDLVLSKMRDAAGQDLEMLELWRRMNLEGPVCPDFSSAPQAVAELKSRMVDPLCLDETGNVARLSYIQPDWDERVRSESIVKRYGMRFA
;
A
#
# COMPACT_ATOMS: atom_id res chain seq x y z
N ILE A 1 15.71 -4.81 -8.51
CA ILE A 1 16.36 -6.05 -8.06
C ILE A 1 16.53 -6.96 -9.25
N GLU A 2 17.74 -7.47 -9.46
CA GLU A 2 17.98 -8.51 -10.43
C GLU A 2 17.45 -9.86 -9.93
N ALA A 3 16.99 -10.72 -10.85
CA ALA A 3 16.45 -12.04 -10.49
C ALA A 3 17.43 -12.90 -9.66
N ARG A 4 18.74 -12.67 -9.82
CA ARG A 4 19.81 -13.33 -9.07
C ARG A 4 19.81 -12.94 -7.58
N GLU A 5 19.61 -11.65 -7.29
CA GLU A 5 19.56 -11.12 -5.91
C GLU A 5 18.32 -11.62 -5.19
N ALA A 6 17.16 -11.57 -5.85
CA ALA A 6 15.92 -12.12 -5.30
C ALA A 6 16.07 -13.62 -4.98
N LYS A 7 16.69 -14.39 -5.89
CA LYS A 7 16.95 -15.82 -5.67
C LYS A 7 17.86 -16.06 -4.47
N ALA A 8 18.89 -15.24 -4.28
CA ALA A 8 19.81 -15.37 -3.13
C ALA A 8 19.08 -15.16 -1.80
N MET A 9 18.22 -14.13 -1.69
CA MET A 9 17.39 -13.90 -0.50
C MET A 9 16.47 -15.09 -0.19
N PHE A 10 15.80 -15.64 -1.21
CA PHE A 10 14.92 -16.80 -1.01
C PHE A 10 15.67 -18.08 -0.66
N THR A 11 16.93 -18.22 -1.09
CA THR A 11 17.75 -19.40 -0.74
C THR A 11 18.14 -19.38 0.75
N ASP A 12 18.30 -18.21 1.34
CA ASP A 12 18.61 -18.06 2.77
C ASP A 12 17.38 -18.21 3.68
N LEU A 13 16.17 -18.16 3.11
CA LEU A 13 14.91 -18.22 3.85
C LEU A 13 14.46 -19.68 4.02
N HIS A 14 14.25 -20.12 5.25
CA HIS A 14 13.75 -21.45 5.56
C HIS A 14 12.55 -21.41 6.51
N VAL A 15 11.89 -22.55 6.70
CA VAL A 15 10.74 -22.68 7.59
C VAL A 15 11.12 -23.55 8.79
N GLU A 16 10.99 -22.99 9.99
CA GLU A 16 11.17 -23.71 11.24
C GLU A 16 9.94 -23.46 12.14
N GLN A 17 9.35 -24.54 12.64
CA GLN A 17 8.14 -24.50 13.48
C GLN A 17 6.98 -23.65 12.87
N GLY A 18 6.83 -23.70 11.55
CA GLY A 18 5.79 -22.94 10.83
C GLY A 18 6.08 -21.44 10.68
N ARG A 19 7.29 -20.98 10.97
CA ARG A 19 7.73 -19.59 10.82
C ARG A 19 8.81 -19.48 9.75
N TRP A 20 8.77 -18.39 8.99
CA TRP A 20 9.82 -18.05 8.05
C TRP A 20 10.99 -17.37 8.77
N ILE A 21 12.18 -17.88 8.60
CA ILE A 21 13.39 -17.46 9.32
C ILE A 21 14.53 -17.35 8.32
N PHE A 22 15.28 -16.25 8.37
CA PHE A 22 16.54 -16.08 7.65
C PHE A 22 17.69 -16.68 8.44
N SER A 23 18.67 -17.27 7.75
CA SER A 23 19.83 -17.91 8.38
C SER A 23 20.77 -16.91 9.06
N SER A 24 20.64 -15.61 8.76
CA SER A 24 21.44 -14.55 9.37
C SER A 24 20.79 -13.17 9.25
N PRO A 25 21.26 -12.15 10.01
CA PRO A 25 20.72 -10.80 9.95
C PRO A 25 20.95 -10.07 8.61
N GLY A 26 21.99 -10.39 7.85
CA GLY A 26 22.30 -9.72 6.58
C GLY A 26 21.19 -9.87 5.55
N PRO A 27 20.89 -11.09 5.06
CA PRO A 27 19.76 -11.33 4.13
C PRO A 27 18.40 -10.89 4.67
N ALA A 28 18.15 -11.03 5.99
CA ALA A 28 16.95 -10.51 6.63
C ALA A 28 16.83 -9.00 6.46
N ARG A 29 17.93 -8.26 6.63
CA ARG A 29 18.00 -6.82 6.45
C ARG A 29 17.75 -6.41 5.00
N GLU A 30 18.41 -7.06 4.05
CA GLU A 30 18.22 -6.79 2.61
C GLU A 30 16.75 -6.98 2.20
N PHE A 31 16.12 -8.06 2.64
CA PHE A 31 14.69 -8.29 2.41
C PHE A 31 13.82 -7.20 3.03
N ALA A 32 14.11 -6.81 4.27
CA ALA A 32 13.34 -5.81 4.99
C ALA A 32 13.47 -4.41 4.37
N GLU A 33 14.66 -4.05 3.90
CA GLU A 33 14.91 -2.79 3.19
C GLU A 33 14.20 -2.74 1.83
N LEU A 34 14.23 -3.85 1.09
CA LEU A 34 13.48 -3.96 -0.15
C LEU A 34 11.98 -3.79 0.08
N PHE A 35 11.44 -4.49 1.09
CA PHE A 35 10.03 -4.34 1.43
C PHE A 35 9.70 -2.90 1.82
N ALA A 36 10.56 -2.25 2.62
CA ALA A 36 10.39 -0.84 3.00
C ALA A 36 10.37 0.09 1.77
N PHE A 37 11.26 -0.14 0.80
CA PHE A 37 11.29 0.59 -0.46
C PHE A 37 9.98 0.41 -1.25
N VAL A 38 9.53 -0.83 -1.46
CA VAL A 38 8.27 -1.14 -2.16
C VAL A 38 7.08 -0.54 -1.41
N ASN A 39 7.03 -0.69 -0.08
CA ASN A 39 5.99 -0.12 0.74
C ASN A 39 5.93 1.42 0.61
N HIS A 40 7.06 2.09 0.71
CA HIS A 40 7.14 3.55 0.62
C HIS A 40 6.76 4.06 -0.77
N THR A 41 7.24 3.40 -1.82
CA THR A 41 7.09 3.86 -3.20
C THR A 41 5.72 3.51 -3.78
N LEU A 42 5.28 2.26 -3.58
CA LEU A 42 4.11 1.71 -4.25
C LEU A 42 2.88 1.55 -3.34
N LEU A 43 3.06 1.19 -2.05
CA LEU A 43 1.93 0.82 -1.21
C LEU A 43 1.44 1.91 -0.27
N SER A 44 2.33 2.80 0.19
CA SER A 44 1.99 3.86 1.14
C SER A 44 2.44 5.26 0.71
N GLY A 45 2.81 5.45 -0.56
CA GLY A 45 3.19 6.74 -1.13
C GLY A 45 2.00 7.59 -1.59
N PHE A 46 2.28 8.83 -2.04
CA PHE A 46 1.26 9.74 -2.56
C PHE A 46 0.44 9.14 -3.73
N PRO A 47 1.02 8.43 -4.72
CA PRO A 47 0.23 7.80 -5.78
C PRO A 47 -0.83 6.83 -5.24
N SER A 48 -0.47 6.02 -4.25
CA SER A 48 -1.43 5.09 -3.61
C SER A 48 -2.50 5.82 -2.82
N ALA A 49 -2.17 6.95 -2.18
CA ALA A 49 -3.14 7.81 -1.51
C ALA A 49 -4.16 8.38 -2.51
N VAL A 50 -3.70 8.83 -3.67
CA VAL A 50 -4.57 9.30 -4.76
C VAL A 50 -5.49 8.19 -5.24
N MET A 51 -4.95 7.00 -5.55
CA MET A 51 -5.74 5.85 -5.98
C MET A 51 -6.80 5.45 -4.94
N LEU A 52 -6.41 5.31 -3.68
CA LEU A 52 -7.34 4.96 -2.61
C LEU A 52 -8.47 5.98 -2.50
N ARG A 53 -8.14 7.27 -2.57
CA ARG A 53 -9.12 8.34 -2.44
C ARG A 53 -10.07 8.39 -3.63
N THR A 54 -9.56 8.41 -4.85
CA THR A 54 -10.37 8.57 -6.07
C THR A 54 -11.25 7.35 -6.32
N VAL A 55 -10.73 6.13 -6.17
CA VAL A 55 -11.52 4.89 -6.26
C VAL A 55 -12.58 4.84 -5.17
N GLY A 56 -12.22 5.19 -3.93
CA GLY A 56 -13.16 5.21 -2.82
C GLY A 56 -14.29 6.22 -3.00
N ASP A 57 -14.02 7.42 -3.53
CA ASP A 57 -15.03 8.43 -3.80
C ASP A 57 -15.98 7.99 -4.92
N ALA A 58 -15.44 7.49 -6.03
CA ALA A 58 -16.23 6.99 -7.15
C ALA A 58 -17.14 5.80 -6.75
N LEU A 59 -16.59 4.87 -5.97
CA LEU A 59 -17.34 3.71 -5.49
C LEU A 59 -18.46 4.12 -4.53
N ARG A 60 -18.19 5.04 -3.58
CA ARG A 60 -19.21 5.57 -2.68
C ARG A 60 -20.34 6.25 -3.44
N LYS A 61 -20.02 7.07 -4.44
CA LYS A 61 -21.05 7.72 -5.29
C LYS A 61 -21.86 6.70 -6.05
N ALA A 62 -21.23 5.70 -6.69
CA ALA A 62 -21.90 4.63 -7.41
C ALA A 62 -22.87 3.83 -6.52
N MET A 63 -22.48 3.59 -5.27
CA MET A 63 -23.36 2.95 -4.29
C MET A 63 -24.52 3.87 -3.86
N LEU A 64 -24.26 5.16 -3.67
CA LEU A 64 -25.28 6.15 -3.26
C LEU A 64 -26.39 6.28 -4.30
N ILE A 65 -26.04 6.27 -5.59
CA ILE A 65 -27.01 6.36 -6.69
C ILE A 65 -27.60 4.98 -7.07
N GLY A 66 -27.23 3.90 -6.37
CA GLY A 66 -27.75 2.55 -6.59
C GLY A 66 -27.18 1.82 -7.81
N ALA A 67 -26.16 2.37 -8.49
CA ALA A 67 -25.50 1.71 -9.62
C ALA A 67 -24.70 0.48 -9.18
N VAL A 68 -24.06 0.55 -8.01
CA VAL A 68 -23.33 -0.55 -7.38
C VAL A 68 -24.01 -0.90 -6.06
N SER A 69 -24.36 -2.15 -5.86
CA SER A 69 -24.92 -2.66 -4.61
C SER A 69 -23.84 -3.24 -3.71
N ARG A 70 -24.16 -3.39 -2.42
CA ARG A 70 -23.26 -4.05 -1.46
C ARG A 70 -22.87 -5.48 -1.87
N LYS A 71 -23.74 -6.18 -2.57
CA LYS A 71 -23.48 -7.55 -3.07
C LYS A 71 -22.45 -7.55 -4.19
N ASP A 72 -22.41 -6.50 -5.00
CA ASP A 72 -21.45 -6.38 -6.10
C ASP A 72 -20.00 -6.29 -5.60
N LEU A 73 -19.77 -5.79 -4.37
CA LEU A 73 -18.44 -5.70 -3.77
C LEU A 73 -17.80 -7.08 -3.49
N PHE A 74 -18.57 -8.15 -3.56
CA PHE A 74 -18.09 -9.53 -3.43
C PHE A 74 -18.01 -10.26 -4.77
N THR A 75 -18.09 -9.52 -5.88
CA THR A 75 -17.95 -10.03 -7.24
C THR A 75 -16.59 -9.63 -7.82
N ARG A 76 -16.40 -9.79 -9.13
CA ARG A 76 -15.18 -9.44 -9.83
C ARG A 76 -15.12 -7.94 -10.10
N ASP A 77 -13.92 -7.36 -10.05
CA ASP A 77 -13.68 -5.93 -10.25
C ASP A 77 -14.21 -5.41 -11.60
N ASP A 78 -14.09 -6.21 -12.67
CA ASP A 78 -14.55 -5.82 -14.00
C ASP A 78 -16.08 -5.57 -14.05
N LEU A 79 -16.88 -6.33 -13.28
CA LEU A 79 -18.31 -6.11 -13.17
C LEU A 79 -18.63 -4.82 -12.42
N VAL A 80 -17.94 -4.54 -11.33
CA VAL A 80 -18.10 -3.29 -10.57
C VAL A 80 -17.71 -2.10 -11.41
N LEU A 81 -16.55 -2.16 -12.05
CA LEU A 81 -16.05 -1.08 -12.92
C LEU A 81 -16.97 -0.83 -14.12
N SER A 82 -17.56 -1.88 -14.73
CA SER A 82 -18.54 -1.70 -15.80
C SER A 82 -19.77 -0.92 -15.32
N LYS A 83 -20.34 -1.28 -14.16
CA LYS A 83 -21.47 -0.56 -13.57
C LYS A 83 -21.15 0.89 -13.25
N MET A 84 -19.96 1.16 -12.72
CA MET A 84 -19.49 2.51 -12.42
C MET A 84 -19.35 3.35 -13.69
N ARG A 85 -18.80 2.78 -14.77
CA ARG A 85 -18.66 3.43 -16.07
C ARG A 85 -20.02 3.75 -16.69
N ASP A 86 -20.96 2.82 -16.65
CA ASP A 86 -22.31 3.02 -17.18
C ASP A 86 -23.04 4.13 -16.41
N ALA A 87 -22.87 4.19 -15.10
CA ALA A 87 -23.39 5.27 -14.26
C ALA A 87 -22.76 6.63 -14.56
N ALA A 88 -21.45 6.65 -14.88
CA ALA A 88 -20.76 7.87 -15.29
C ALA A 88 -21.30 8.47 -16.59
N GLY A 89 -21.89 7.66 -17.47
CA GLY A 89 -22.61 8.14 -18.66
C GLY A 89 -23.96 8.83 -18.37
N GLN A 90 -24.45 8.76 -17.13
CA GLN A 90 -25.80 9.24 -16.76
C GLN A 90 -25.81 10.29 -15.63
N ASP A 91 -24.73 10.40 -14.86
CA ASP A 91 -24.60 11.30 -13.71
C ASP A 91 -23.31 12.11 -13.84
N LEU A 92 -23.41 13.44 -13.86
CA LEU A 92 -22.27 14.35 -14.07
C LEU A 92 -21.24 14.27 -12.92
N GLU A 93 -21.69 14.13 -11.69
CA GLU A 93 -20.80 13.99 -10.54
C GLU A 93 -20.06 12.62 -10.61
N MET A 94 -20.77 11.56 -10.98
CA MET A 94 -20.16 10.26 -11.19
C MET A 94 -19.14 10.28 -12.34
N LEU A 95 -19.42 11.02 -13.42
CA LEU A 95 -18.48 11.20 -14.53
C LEU A 95 -17.20 11.88 -14.07
N GLU A 96 -17.30 12.94 -13.27
CA GLU A 96 -16.13 13.63 -12.73
C GLU A 96 -15.30 12.71 -11.81
N LEU A 97 -15.95 11.97 -10.92
CA LEU A 97 -15.27 11.00 -10.05
C LEU A 97 -14.63 9.83 -10.84
N TRP A 98 -15.30 9.39 -11.90
CA TRP A 98 -14.75 8.38 -12.82
C TRP A 98 -13.49 8.88 -13.52
N ARG A 99 -13.48 10.13 -14.01
CA ARG A 99 -12.30 10.76 -14.62
C ARG A 99 -11.14 10.85 -13.64
N ARG A 100 -11.40 11.29 -12.41
CA ARG A 100 -10.38 11.36 -11.34
C ARG A 100 -9.81 9.98 -11.02
N MET A 101 -10.64 8.96 -10.94
CA MET A 101 -10.22 7.57 -10.71
C MET A 101 -9.31 7.06 -11.84
N ASN A 102 -9.58 7.45 -13.09
CA ASN A 102 -8.75 7.10 -14.24
C ASN A 102 -7.56 8.05 -14.44
N LEU A 103 -7.31 8.96 -13.49
CA LEU A 103 -6.24 9.97 -13.56
C LEU A 103 -6.34 10.86 -14.81
N GLU A 104 -7.55 11.16 -15.27
CA GLU A 104 -7.82 12.09 -16.35
C GLU A 104 -7.79 13.54 -15.81
N GLY A 105 -6.59 14.01 -15.54
CA GLY A 105 -6.34 15.35 -14.99
C GLY A 105 -5.20 15.32 -13.98
N PRO A 106 -4.55 16.47 -13.76
CA PRO A 106 -3.45 16.55 -12.83
C PRO A 106 -3.95 16.45 -11.38
N VAL A 107 -3.20 15.68 -10.57
CA VAL A 107 -3.38 15.59 -9.12
C VAL A 107 -2.08 15.99 -8.46
N CYS A 108 -2.13 17.01 -7.61
CA CYS A 108 -0.98 17.55 -6.92
C CYS A 108 -1.10 17.37 -5.40
N PRO A 109 0.03 17.18 -4.68
CA PRO A 109 0.05 17.28 -3.23
C PRO A 109 -0.48 18.65 -2.78
N ASP A 110 -1.29 18.66 -1.72
CA ASP A 110 -1.82 19.89 -1.11
C ASP A 110 -1.42 19.92 0.37
N PHE A 111 -0.51 20.83 0.69
CA PHE A 111 0.03 21.02 2.04
C PHE A 111 -0.71 22.14 2.81
N SER A 112 -1.83 22.65 2.28
CA SER A 112 -2.63 23.65 2.97
C SER A 112 -3.30 23.08 4.23
N SER A 113 -3.78 23.97 5.10
CA SER A 113 -4.55 23.59 6.30
C SER A 113 -5.92 22.98 5.97
N ALA A 114 -6.43 23.22 4.74
CA ALA A 114 -7.71 22.72 4.25
C ALA A 114 -7.57 22.16 2.83
N PRO A 115 -6.92 21.00 2.65
CA PRO A 115 -6.77 20.41 1.33
C PRO A 115 -8.13 19.98 0.76
N GLN A 116 -8.27 20.00 -0.56
CA GLN A 116 -9.51 19.61 -1.25
C GLN A 116 -9.94 18.17 -0.93
N ALA A 117 -8.97 17.28 -0.79
CA ALA A 117 -9.21 15.91 -0.35
C ALA A 117 -8.05 15.40 0.50
N VAL A 118 -8.33 14.41 1.35
CA VAL A 118 -7.34 13.78 2.22
C VAL A 118 -7.48 12.27 2.12
N ALA A 119 -6.36 11.58 2.09
CA ALA A 119 -6.29 10.13 2.30
C ALA A 119 -5.31 9.79 3.41
N GLU A 120 -5.64 8.78 4.19
CA GLU A 120 -4.77 8.22 5.22
C GLU A 120 -4.38 6.80 4.83
N LEU A 121 -3.08 6.53 4.81
CA LEU A 121 -2.52 5.24 4.49
C LEU A 121 -1.77 4.69 5.68
N LYS A 122 -2.04 3.44 6.02
CA LYS A 122 -1.26 2.72 7.01
C LYS A 122 0.02 2.21 6.35
N SER A 123 1.16 2.77 6.74
CA SER A 123 2.45 2.21 6.36
C SER A 123 2.65 0.85 7.04
N ARG A 124 3.26 -0.08 6.33
CA ARG A 124 3.57 -1.41 6.82
C ARG A 124 5.06 -1.61 6.77
N MET A 125 5.61 -2.04 7.90
CA MET A 125 7.01 -2.45 7.97
C MET A 125 7.08 -3.93 8.30
N VAL A 126 8.08 -4.60 7.77
CA VAL A 126 8.38 -5.99 8.14
C VAL A 126 9.55 -5.99 9.11
N ASP A 127 9.47 -6.88 10.06
CA ASP A 127 10.51 -7.14 11.04
C ASP A 127 10.77 -8.65 11.03
N PRO A 128 11.62 -9.13 10.09
CA PRO A 128 11.79 -10.54 9.85
C PRO A 128 12.48 -11.23 11.02
N LEU A 129 12.22 -12.53 11.14
CA LEU A 129 12.97 -13.41 12.03
C LEU A 129 14.26 -13.84 11.35
N CYS A 130 15.36 -13.87 12.11
CA CYS A 130 16.63 -14.40 11.67
C CYS A 130 17.37 -15.05 12.84
N LEU A 131 18.39 -15.85 12.52
CA LEU A 131 19.30 -16.36 13.53
C LEU A 131 20.30 -15.26 13.93
N ASP A 132 20.50 -15.09 15.24
CA ASP A 132 21.56 -14.25 15.78
C ASP A 132 22.93 -14.96 15.74
N GLU A 133 23.98 -14.30 16.22
CA GLU A 133 25.34 -14.85 16.25
C GLU A 133 25.48 -16.11 17.12
N THR A 134 24.53 -16.35 18.02
CA THR A 134 24.50 -17.53 18.89
C THR A 134 23.61 -18.65 18.35
N GLY A 135 22.95 -18.44 17.17
CA GLY A 135 22.05 -19.39 16.53
C GLY A 135 20.63 -19.36 17.11
N ASN A 136 20.27 -18.38 17.93
CA ASN A 136 18.91 -18.22 18.43
C ASN A 136 18.05 -17.43 17.45
N VAL A 137 16.76 -17.79 17.37
CA VAL A 137 15.80 -17.06 16.55
C VAL A 137 15.39 -15.78 17.24
N ALA A 138 15.65 -14.64 16.58
CA ALA A 138 15.28 -13.31 17.07
C ALA A 138 14.68 -12.47 15.94
N ARG A 139 14.01 -11.37 16.29
CA ARG A 139 13.60 -10.35 15.32
C ARG A 139 14.80 -9.51 14.92
N LEU A 140 14.85 -9.08 13.67
CA LEU A 140 15.90 -8.19 13.18
C LEU A 140 16.04 -6.93 14.03
N SER A 141 14.92 -6.34 14.48
CA SER A 141 14.90 -5.16 15.34
C SER A 141 15.57 -5.37 16.70
N TYR A 142 15.61 -6.59 17.23
CA TYR A 142 16.30 -6.89 18.49
C TYR A 142 17.81 -7.02 18.31
N ILE A 143 18.25 -7.40 17.11
CA ILE A 143 19.66 -7.57 16.77
C ILE A 143 20.26 -6.24 16.27
N GLN A 144 19.46 -5.43 15.56
CA GLN A 144 19.88 -4.20 14.91
C GLN A 144 19.03 -3.02 15.40
N PRO A 145 19.52 -2.22 16.37
CA PRO A 145 18.75 -1.10 16.96
C PRO A 145 18.31 -0.02 15.96
N ASP A 146 19.10 0.23 14.91
CA ASP A 146 18.75 1.14 13.84
C ASP A 146 17.54 0.67 13.02
N TRP A 147 17.37 -0.65 12.89
CA TRP A 147 16.18 -1.23 12.28
C TRP A 147 14.94 -1.07 13.17
N ASP A 148 15.08 -1.21 14.48
CA ASP A 148 14.01 -0.96 15.45
C ASP A 148 13.50 0.48 15.36
N GLU A 149 14.40 1.46 15.33
CA GLU A 149 14.05 2.86 15.14
C GLU A 149 13.27 3.09 13.83
N ARG A 150 13.73 2.48 12.74
CA ARG A 150 13.06 2.58 11.43
C ARG A 150 11.67 1.93 11.44
N VAL A 151 11.52 0.75 12.04
CA VAL A 151 10.22 0.08 12.18
C VAL A 151 9.24 0.96 12.95
N ARG A 152 9.67 1.57 14.05
CA ARG A 152 8.82 2.47 14.85
C ARG A 152 8.44 3.74 14.11
N SER A 153 9.40 4.40 13.45
CA SER A 153 9.17 5.67 12.75
C SER A 153 8.30 5.52 11.51
N GLU A 154 8.40 4.39 10.79
CA GLU A 154 7.64 4.13 9.56
C GLU A 154 6.29 3.47 9.79
N SER A 155 6.04 2.83 10.96
CA SER A 155 4.79 2.14 11.28
C SER A 155 3.66 3.08 11.69
N ILE A 156 3.66 4.29 11.18
CA ILE A 156 2.66 5.33 11.46
C ILE A 156 1.67 5.49 10.31
N VAL A 157 0.50 6.05 10.63
CA VAL A 157 -0.46 6.47 9.60
C VAL A 157 0.07 7.70 8.88
N LYS A 158 0.24 7.60 7.55
CA LYS A 158 0.66 8.70 6.69
C LYS A 158 -0.58 9.41 6.15
N ARG A 159 -0.64 10.73 6.27
CA ARG A 159 -1.74 11.56 5.81
C ARG A 159 -1.30 12.39 4.60
N TYR A 160 -2.07 12.30 3.53
CA TYR A 160 -1.81 13.00 2.28
C TYR A 160 -2.98 13.91 1.93
N GLY A 161 -2.71 15.22 1.87
CA GLY A 161 -3.60 16.20 1.25
C GLY A 161 -3.41 16.22 -0.26
N MET A 162 -4.49 16.41 -1.02
CA MET A 162 -4.44 16.45 -2.47
C MET A 162 -5.43 17.45 -3.05
N ARG A 163 -5.07 17.97 -4.24
CA ARG A 163 -5.89 18.86 -5.06
C ARG A 163 -6.02 18.27 -6.45
N PHE A 164 -7.24 18.25 -6.96
CA PHE A 164 -7.57 17.90 -8.33
C PHE A 164 -7.70 19.20 -9.14
N ALA A 165 -7.02 19.28 -10.28
CA ALA A 165 -7.09 20.42 -11.18
C ALA A 165 -8.04 20.15 -12.35
#